data_1ca568326b04f7906964a7b85de383e8
#
_entry.id   1ca568326b04f7906964a7b85de383e8
#
_cell.length_a   1.000
_cell.length_b   1.000
_cell.length_c   1.000
_cell.angle_alpha   90.00
_cell.angle_beta   90.00
_cell.angle_gamma   90.00
#
_symmetry.space_group_name_H-M   'P 1'
#
loop_
_entity.id
_entity.type
_entity.pdbx_description
1 polymer ?
#
loop_
_entity_poly.entity_id
_entity_poly.type
_entity_poly.pdbx_seq_one_letter_code
_entity_poly.pdbx_strand_id
1 'polypeptide(L)'
;EHAITALEHLRAFASPLGVKLLVENLQGDVATPAHLLEILNVGHLDSIGVCLDVGHANLADGVPAAIAELKDRIRSTHLHDNKGDRDAHLWPGDGTIQWDDAMQELRGAPQTPAGVLEIHYTLGETGDSVAEKAKRAFEKF
;
A
#
# COMPACT_ATOMS: atom_id res chain seq x y z
N GLU A 1 -0.34 2.37 22.66
CA GLU A 1 0.94 2.82 23.25
C GLU A 1 2.17 2.10 22.68
N HIS A 2 2.22 0.76 22.68
CA HIS A 2 3.42 0.01 22.21
C HIS A 2 3.81 0.32 20.77
N ALA A 3 2.85 0.44 19.86
CA ALA A 3 3.12 0.78 18.46
C ALA A 3 3.75 2.16 18.31
N ILE A 4 3.23 3.16 19.03
CA ILE A 4 3.76 4.52 19.02
C ILE A 4 5.21 4.53 19.52
N THR A 5 5.49 3.91 20.67
CA THR A 5 6.84 3.82 21.23
C THR A 5 7.81 3.13 20.26
N ALA A 6 7.38 2.05 19.62
CA ALA A 6 8.21 1.35 18.63
C ALA A 6 8.52 2.24 17.41
N LEU A 7 7.52 2.95 16.89
CA LEU A 7 7.70 3.85 15.76
C LEU A 7 8.57 5.06 16.10
N GLU A 8 8.47 5.61 17.32
CA GLU A 8 9.37 6.67 17.83
C GLU A 8 10.82 6.22 17.86
N HIS A 9 11.10 5.04 18.40
CA HIS A 9 12.43 4.47 18.42
C HIS A 9 12.97 4.21 17.02
N LEU A 10 12.17 3.60 16.13
CA LEU A 10 12.56 3.37 14.75
C LEU A 10 12.84 4.69 14.02
N ARG A 11 12.00 5.70 14.21
CA ARG A 11 12.18 7.04 13.63
C ARG A 11 13.49 7.68 14.12
N ALA A 12 13.75 7.62 15.41
CA ALA A 12 14.98 8.18 15.98
C ALA A 12 16.25 7.51 15.41
N PHE A 13 16.17 6.21 15.13
CA PHE A 13 17.26 5.47 14.53
C PHE A 13 17.39 5.71 13.01
N ALA A 14 16.28 5.75 12.28
CA ALA A 14 16.24 5.85 10.81
C ALA A 14 16.57 7.28 10.31
N SER A 15 16.08 8.31 11.01
CA SER A 15 16.19 9.70 10.55
C SER A 15 17.64 10.17 10.32
N PRO A 16 18.62 9.90 11.21
CA PRO A 16 20.01 10.29 10.97
C PRO A 16 20.64 9.58 9.76
N LEU A 17 20.07 8.45 9.34
CA LEU A 17 20.53 7.68 8.18
C LEU A 17 19.83 8.12 6.87
N GLY A 18 18.95 9.11 6.93
CA GLY A 18 18.14 9.55 5.79
C GLY A 18 17.06 8.54 5.35
N VAL A 19 16.78 7.52 6.17
CA VAL A 19 15.76 6.51 5.88
C VAL A 19 14.39 7.02 6.31
N LYS A 20 13.42 6.93 5.42
CA LYS A 20 12.01 7.25 5.70
C LYS A 20 11.27 5.97 6.11
N LEU A 21 10.48 6.08 7.16
CA LEU A 21 9.63 4.99 7.61
C LEU A 21 8.23 5.14 7.01
N LEU A 22 7.65 4.03 6.64
CA LEU A 22 6.26 3.92 6.22
C LEU A 22 5.57 2.83 7.05
N VAL A 23 4.33 3.06 7.42
CA VAL A 23 3.44 2.03 7.98
C VAL A 23 2.50 1.55 6.88
N GLU A 24 2.08 0.31 6.96
CA GLU A 24 1.27 -0.34 5.93
C GLU A 24 -0.08 -0.77 6.50
N ASN A 25 -1.15 -0.60 5.71
CA ASN A 25 -2.45 -1.16 6.03
C ASN A 25 -2.46 -2.67 5.77
N LEU A 26 -2.96 -3.41 6.74
CA LEU A 26 -3.05 -4.88 6.68
C LEU A 26 -4.51 -5.32 6.75
N GLN A 27 -4.74 -6.58 6.42
CA GLN A 27 -6.03 -7.21 6.66
C GLN A 27 -6.37 -7.25 8.16
N GLY A 28 -7.67 -7.23 8.47
CA GLY A 28 -8.19 -7.29 9.84
C GLY A 28 -8.20 -5.94 10.54
N ASP A 29 -8.48 -5.95 11.84
CA ASP A 29 -8.88 -4.75 12.60
C ASP A 29 -7.71 -3.93 13.15
N VAL A 30 -6.48 -4.44 13.09
CA VAL A 30 -5.32 -3.84 13.80
C VAL A 30 -4.65 -2.73 13.02
N ALA A 31 -4.56 -2.86 11.70
CA ALA A 31 -3.86 -1.92 10.84
C ALA A 31 -4.76 -1.39 9.71
N THR A 32 -6.00 -1.04 10.07
CA THR A 32 -6.91 -0.34 9.16
C THR A 32 -6.40 1.08 8.87
N PRO A 33 -6.81 1.70 7.76
CA PRO A 33 -6.51 3.10 7.48
C PRO A 33 -6.74 4.03 8.68
N ALA A 34 -7.91 3.91 9.32
CA ALA A 34 -8.29 4.70 10.50
C ALA A 34 -7.32 4.52 11.68
N HIS A 35 -6.98 3.27 12.02
CA HIS A 35 -6.05 2.98 13.12
C HIS A 35 -4.63 3.47 12.81
N LEU A 36 -4.17 3.36 11.56
CA LEU A 36 -2.87 3.91 11.17
C LEU A 36 -2.83 5.42 11.36
N LEU A 37 -3.87 6.14 10.92
CA LEU A 37 -3.97 7.59 11.13
C LEU A 37 -4.04 7.95 12.61
N GLU A 38 -4.81 7.21 13.41
CA GLU A 38 -4.89 7.41 14.85
C GLU A 38 -3.51 7.29 15.50
N ILE A 39 -2.78 6.19 15.20
CA ILE A 39 -1.43 5.96 15.74
C ILE A 39 -0.48 7.09 15.33
N LEU A 40 -0.48 7.49 14.06
CA LEU A 40 0.41 8.53 13.55
C LEU A 40 0.08 9.91 14.16
N ASN A 41 -1.19 10.23 14.34
CA ASN A 41 -1.64 11.51 14.87
C ASN A 41 -1.42 11.59 16.40
N VAL A 42 -1.83 10.57 17.17
CA VAL A 42 -1.63 10.51 18.62
C VAL A 42 -0.15 10.50 18.98
N GLY A 43 0.67 9.81 18.20
CA GLY A 43 2.11 9.77 18.40
C GLY A 43 2.86 10.99 17.86
N HIS A 44 2.21 11.96 17.24
CA HIS A 44 2.86 13.09 16.55
C HIS A 44 3.97 12.64 15.59
N LEU A 45 3.66 11.58 14.81
CA LEU A 45 4.60 10.92 13.91
C LEU A 45 4.48 11.46 12.47
N ASP A 46 4.52 12.78 12.30
CA ASP A 46 4.28 13.45 11.02
C ASP A 46 5.28 13.11 9.92
N SER A 47 6.48 12.70 10.30
CA SER A 47 7.52 12.28 9.36
C SER A 47 7.38 10.84 8.86
N ILE A 48 6.49 10.05 9.46
CA ILE A 48 6.19 8.68 9.04
C ILE A 48 5.03 8.74 8.06
N GLY A 49 5.24 8.16 6.88
CA GLY A 49 4.23 8.04 5.84
C GLY A 49 3.49 6.71 5.88
N VAL A 50 2.68 6.50 4.86
CA VAL A 50 1.95 5.25 4.66
C VAL A 50 2.39 4.60 3.34
N CYS A 51 2.63 3.31 3.37
CA CYS A 51 2.60 2.44 2.21
C CYS A 51 1.18 1.91 2.09
N LEU A 52 0.43 2.38 1.09
CA LEU A 52 -0.91 1.86 0.86
C LEU A 52 -0.81 0.52 0.12
N ASP A 53 -1.21 -0.54 0.78
CA ASP A 53 -1.46 -1.82 0.12
C ASP A 53 -2.88 -1.84 -0.46
N VAL A 54 -2.94 -1.86 -1.79
CA VAL A 54 -4.19 -1.76 -2.56
C VAL A 54 -4.98 -3.07 -2.48
N GLY A 55 -4.29 -4.21 -2.44
CA GLY A 55 -4.92 -5.51 -2.28
C GLY A 55 -5.55 -5.70 -0.89
N HIS A 56 -4.85 -5.30 0.16
CA HIS A 56 -5.41 -5.31 1.52
C HIS A 56 -6.61 -4.37 1.64
N ALA A 57 -6.55 -3.20 1.01
CA ALA A 57 -7.68 -2.28 0.99
C ALA A 57 -8.92 -2.89 0.32
N ASN A 58 -8.74 -3.65 -0.78
CA ASN A 58 -9.84 -4.34 -1.46
C ASN A 58 -10.50 -5.43 -0.61
N LEU A 59 -9.78 -5.99 0.36
CA LEU A 59 -10.29 -6.98 1.32
C LEU A 59 -10.97 -6.37 2.55
N ALA A 60 -10.93 -5.05 2.68
CA ALA A 60 -11.52 -4.29 3.78
C ALA A 60 -12.66 -3.40 3.27
N ASP A 61 -12.61 -2.10 3.55
CA ASP A 61 -13.65 -1.14 3.17
C ASP A 61 -13.58 -0.68 1.70
N GLY A 62 -12.63 -1.22 0.95
CA GLY A 62 -12.40 -0.94 -0.46
C GLY A 62 -11.32 0.12 -0.74
N VAL A 63 -10.76 0.03 -1.93
CA VAL A 63 -9.64 0.88 -2.36
C VAL A 63 -9.97 2.37 -2.34
N PRO A 64 -11.13 2.84 -2.84
CA PRO A 64 -11.47 4.26 -2.80
C PRO A 64 -11.54 4.83 -1.39
N ALA A 65 -12.13 4.08 -0.45
CA ALA A 65 -12.23 4.50 0.94
C ALA A 65 -10.85 4.65 1.59
N ALA A 66 -9.97 3.67 1.41
CA ALA A 66 -8.61 3.69 1.93
C ALA A 66 -7.78 4.86 1.36
N ILE A 67 -7.89 5.12 0.05
CA ILE A 67 -7.21 6.26 -0.59
C ILE A 67 -7.75 7.57 -0.03
N ALA A 68 -9.05 7.74 0.03
CA ALA A 68 -9.67 8.97 0.53
C ALA A 68 -9.22 9.30 1.96
N GLU A 69 -9.06 8.29 2.80
CA GLU A 69 -8.64 8.43 4.19
C GLU A 69 -7.15 8.72 4.32
N LEU A 70 -6.30 8.01 3.55
CA LEU A 70 -4.85 8.03 3.71
C LEU A 70 -4.10 9.00 2.76
N LYS A 71 -4.77 9.60 1.78
CA LYS A 71 -4.15 10.32 0.64
C LYS A 71 -3.04 11.29 1.02
N ASP A 72 -3.17 12.00 2.14
CA ASP A 72 -2.20 13.00 2.59
C ASP A 72 -0.93 12.36 3.19
N ARG A 73 -0.99 11.08 3.51
CA ARG A 73 0.08 10.30 4.14
C ARG A 73 0.71 9.27 3.22
N ILE A 74 0.08 8.92 2.08
CA ILE A 74 0.60 7.91 1.15
C ILE A 74 1.93 8.39 0.55
N ARG A 75 2.95 7.53 0.60
CA ARG A 75 4.29 7.78 0.05
C ARG A 75 4.77 6.65 -0.86
N SER A 76 4.21 5.47 -0.69
CA SER A 76 4.44 4.29 -1.52
C SER A 76 3.17 3.48 -1.61
N THR A 77 3.12 2.54 -2.53
CA THR A 77 2.00 1.58 -2.65
C THR A 77 2.54 0.19 -2.90
N HIS A 78 1.89 -0.82 -2.33
CA HIS A 78 1.97 -2.19 -2.82
C HIS A 78 0.78 -2.45 -3.74
N LEU A 79 1.09 -2.92 -4.94
CA LEU A 79 0.12 -3.08 -6.02
C LEU A 79 0.00 -4.56 -6.37
N HIS A 80 -1.09 -5.16 -5.96
CA HIS A 80 -1.50 -6.50 -6.33
C HIS A 80 -3.03 -6.58 -6.33
N ASP A 81 -3.57 -7.59 -7.00
CA ASP A 81 -5.00 -7.79 -7.10
C ASP A 81 -5.46 -8.99 -6.27
N ASN A 82 -6.74 -9.07 -6.00
CA ASN A 82 -7.43 -10.20 -5.42
C ASN A 82 -8.90 -10.20 -5.82
N LYS A 83 -9.64 -11.22 -5.42
CA LYS A 83 -11.07 -11.37 -5.77
C LYS A 83 -12.00 -10.96 -4.64
N GLY A 84 -11.49 -10.26 -3.62
CA GLY A 84 -12.27 -9.84 -2.45
C GLY A 84 -12.50 -10.96 -1.43
N ASP A 85 -11.84 -12.11 -1.56
CA ASP A 85 -12.02 -13.27 -0.71
C ASP A 85 -10.79 -13.62 0.13
N ARG A 86 -9.60 -13.36 -0.39
CA ARG A 86 -8.32 -13.63 0.27
C ARG A 86 -7.20 -12.80 -0.35
N ASP A 87 -6.13 -12.67 0.38
CA ASP A 87 -4.90 -12.02 -0.05
C ASP A 87 -4.14 -12.91 -1.04
N ALA A 88 -4.44 -12.72 -2.31
CA ALA A 88 -4.01 -13.63 -3.37
C ALA A 88 -2.81 -13.13 -4.17
N HIS A 89 -2.39 -11.88 -3.99
CA HIS A 89 -1.28 -11.24 -4.72
C HIS A 89 -1.29 -11.52 -6.23
N LEU A 90 -2.48 -11.37 -6.84
CA LEU A 90 -2.67 -11.53 -8.27
C LEU A 90 -2.08 -10.34 -9.04
N TRP A 91 -1.81 -10.55 -10.32
CA TRP A 91 -1.47 -9.45 -11.22
C TRP A 91 -2.62 -8.44 -11.32
N PRO A 92 -2.34 -7.13 -11.42
CA PRO A 92 -3.35 -6.11 -11.64
C PRO A 92 -4.22 -6.41 -12.86
N GLY A 93 -5.53 -6.55 -12.62
CA GLY A 93 -6.53 -6.91 -13.61
C GLY A 93 -6.91 -8.39 -13.64
N ASP A 94 -6.29 -9.24 -12.84
CA ASP A 94 -6.67 -10.65 -12.68
C ASP A 94 -7.67 -10.87 -11.50
N GLY A 95 -8.00 -9.80 -10.79
CA GLY A 95 -8.95 -9.77 -9.68
C GLY A 95 -10.15 -8.86 -9.92
N THR A 96 -10.57 -8.15 -8.86
CA THR A 96 -11.78 -7.31 -8.87
C THR A 96 -11.53 -5.82 -8.68
N ILE A 97 -10.27 -5.41 -8.42
CA ILE A 97 -9.92 -4.01 -8.22
C ILE A 97 -10.16 -3.20 -9.50
N GLN A 98 -10.83 -2.05 -9.35
CA GLN A 98 -11.06 -1.11 -10.45
C GLN A 98 -9.81 -0.23 -10.61
N TRP A 99 -8.83 -0.73 -11.37
CA TRP A 99 -7.50 -0.13 -11.46
C TRP A 99 -7.48 1.28 -12.04
N ASP A 100 -8.32 1.55 -13.05
CA ASP A 100 -8.40 2.89 -13.65
C ASP A 100 -8.83 3.93 -12.62
N ASP A 101 -9.84 3.61 -11.80
CA ASP A 101 -10.34 4.50 -10.73
C ASP A 101 -9.28 4.64 -9.63
N ALA A 102 -8.71 3.53 -9.16
CA ALA A 102 -7.69 3.53 -8.12
C ALA A 102 -6.47 4.38 -8.51
N MET A 103 -5.98 4.22 -9.74
CA MET A 103 -4.83 4.98 -10.22
C MET A 103 -5.15 6.44 -10.47
N GLN A 104 -6.38 6.76 -10.90
CA GLN A 104 -6.81 8.16 -11.01
C GLN A 104 -6.81 8.86 -9.65
N GLU A 105 -7.32 8.21 -8.62
CA GLU A 105 -7.34 8.74 -7.25
C GLU A 105 -5.93 8.89 -6.68
N LEU A 106 -5.06 7.89 -6.86
CA LEU A 106 -3.66 7.95 -6.43
C LEU A 106 -2.85 9.06 -7.10
N ARG A 107 -3.09 9.33 -8.40
CA ARG A 107 -2.48 10.47 -9.10
C ARG A 107 -2.96 11.82 -8.56
N GLY A 108 -4.16 11.85 -7.98
CA GLY A 108 -4.73 13.03 -7.31
C GLY A 108 -4.21 13.26 -5.89
N ALA A 109 -3.41 12.35 -5.33
CA ALA A 109 -2.80 12.52 -4.02
C ALA A 109 -1.76 13.66 -4.04
N PRO A 110 -1.54 14.38 -2.91
CA PRO A 110 -0.61 15.50 -2.84
C PRO A 110 0.84 15.16 -3.23
N GLN A 111 1.21 13.90 -3.10
CA GLN A 111 2.47 13.34 -3.58
C GLN A 111 2.16 12.06 -4.36
N THR A 112 2.57 12.00 -5.62
CA THR A 112 2.44 10.77 -6.40
C THR A 112 3.30 9.68 -5.76
N PRO A 113 2.71 8.62 -5.21
CA PRO A 113 3.47 7.57 -4.53
C PRO A 113 4.24 6.70 -5.53
N ALA A 114 5.32 6.10 -5.05
CA ALA A 114 5.99 5.06 -5.81
C ALA A 114 5.11 3.80 -5.88
N GLY A 115 4.94 3.23 -7.06
CA GLY A 115 4.22 1.98 -7.26
C GLY A 115 5.18 0.78 -7.19
N VAL A 116 4.89 -0.17 -6.32
CA VAL A 116 5.63 -1.43 -6.18
C VAL A 116 4.69 -2.59 -6.45
N LEU A 117 4.97 -3.39 -7.47
CA LEU A 117 4.24 -4.64 -7.71
C LEU A 117 4.65 -5.68 -6.68
N GLU A 118 3.69 -6.20 -5.94
CA GLU A 118 3.88 -7.24 -4.94
C GLU A 118 3.11 -8.51 -5.33
N ILE A 119 3.72 -9.34 -6.15
CA ILE A 119 3.07 -10.46 -6.81
C ILE A 119 3.62 -11.79 -6.30
N HIS A 120 2.74 -12.72 -5.99
CA HIS A 120 3.15 -14.08 -5.67
C HIS A 120 3.71 -14.78 -6.92
N TYR A 121 4.92 -15.35 -6.76
CA TYR A 121 5.52 -16.17 -7.81
C TYR A 121 4.70 -17.44 -8.05
N THR A 122 4.37 -17.69 -9.30
CA THR A 122 3.73 -18.94 -9.70
C THR A 122 4.77 -19.92 -10.20
N LEU A 123 4.78 -21.13 -9.63
CA LEU A 123 5.74 -22.18 -10.02
C LEU A 123 5.65 -22.48 -11.52
N GLY A 124 6.80 -22.41 -12.20
CA GLY A 124 6.89 -22.64 -13.64
C GLY A 124 6.80 -21.38 -14.50
N GLU A 125 6.63 -20.20 -13.92
CA GLU A 125 6.77 -18.95 -14.69
C GLU A 125 8.22 -18.72 -15.10
N THR A 126 8.41 -18.24 -16.34
CA THR A 126 9.72 -17.82 -16.84
C THR A 126 9.92 -16.32 -16.61
N GLY A 127 11.18 -15.86 -16.57
CA GLY A 127 11.50 -14.44 -16.49
C GLY A 127 10.83 -13.61 -17.59
N ASP A 128 10.76 -14.11 -18.81
CA ASP A 128 10.09 -13.44 -19.93
C ASP A 128 8.58 -13.31 -19.70
N SER A 129 7.94 -14.36 -19.15
CA SER A 129 6.51 -14.32 -18.80
C SER A 129 6.23 -13.28 -17.69
N VAL A 130 7.08 -13.22 -16.68
CA VAL A 130 6.97 -12.23 -15.59
C VAL A 130 7.15 -10.81 -16.14
N ALA A 131 8.16 -10.59 -16.98
CA ALA A 131 8.42 -9.29 -17.59
C ALA A 131 7.24 -8.79 -18.44
N GLU A 132 6.63 -9.67 -19.23
CA GLU A 132 5.46 -9.34 -20.04
C GLU A 132 4.24 -9.01 -19.19
N LYS A 133 4.00 -9.75 -18.12
CA LYS A 133 2.92 -9.46 -17.17
C LYS A 133 3.15 -8.13 -16.43
N ALA A 134 4.37 -7.86 -15.99
CA ALA A 134 4.73 -6.60 -15.37
C ALA A 134 4.48 -5.42 -16.32
N LYS A 135 4.89 -5.54 -17.59
CA LYS A 135 4.62 -4.53 -18.61
C LYS A 135 3.12 -4.24 -18.75
N ARG A 136 2.28 -5.28 -18.86
CA ARG A 136 0.81 -5.11 -18.95
C ARG A 136 0.22 -4.49 -17.69
N ALA A 137 0.76 -4.80 -16.51
CA ALA A 137 0.34 -4.16 -15.27
C ALA A 137 0.63 -2.67 -15.30
N PHE A 138 1.84 -2.28 -15.73
CA PHE A 138 2.22 -0.86 -15.84
C PHE A 138 1.46 -0.09 -16.92
N GLU A 139 0.88 -0.74 -17.92
CA GLU A 139 -0.02 -0.10 -18.89
C GLU A 139 -1.36 0.34 -18.27
N LYS A 140 -1.71 -0.17 -17.09
CA LYS A 140 -2.89 0.24 -16.31
C LYS A 140 -2.61 1.43 -15.38
N PHE A 141 -1.35 1.73 -15.12
CA PHE A 141 -0.87 2.76 -14.19
C PHE A 141 -0.43 4.02 -14.93
#